data_3d04495c170e5e916acf670ca9f181dd
#
_entry.id   3d04495c170e5e916acf670ca9f181dd
#
_cell.length_a   1.000
_cell.length_b   1.000
_cell.length_c   1.000
_cell.angle_alpha   90.00
_cell.angle_beta   90.00
_cell.angle_gamma   90.00
#
_symmetry.space_group_name_H-M   'P 1'
#
loop_
_entity.id
_entity.type
_entity.pdbx_description
1 polymer ?
#
loop_
_entity_poly.entity_id
_entity_poly.type
_entity_poly.pdbx_seq_one_letter_code
_entity_poly.pdbx_strand_id
1 'polypeptide(L)'
;HSYSSAASDVYKRQAYNFEFANTDTLLKSFENTENECKSLLQKNLSLPAYDQCLKASHIFNLLDARGVIGVAERTGYITRIRELAKGCGALWLSSQS
;
A
#
# COMPACT_ATOMS: atom_id res chain seq x y z
N HIS A 1 -2.96 24.35 -19.66
CA HIS A 1 -2.68 23.97 -18.27
C HIS A 1 -3.79 23.22 -17.57
N SER A 2 -4.86 22.87 -18.29
CA SER A 2 -5.93 22.02 -17.73
C SER A 2 -5.37 20.67 -17.29
N TYR A 3 -4.37 20.17 -17.99
CA TYR A 3 -3.69 18.93 -17.64
C TYR A 3 -3.04 19.04 -16.26
N SER A 4 -2.32 20.12 -15.99
CA SER A 4 -1.67 20.37 -14.71
C SER A 4 -2.68 20.51 -13.59
N SER A 5 -3.80 21.20 -13.85
CA SER A 5 -4.86 21.37 -12.85
C SER A 5 -5.49 20.05 -12.48
N ALA A 6 -5.77 19.17 -13.44
CA ALA A 6 -6.36 17.86 -13.16
C ALA A 6 -5.41 17.00 -12.33
N ALA A 7 -4.12 16.99 -12.67
CA ALA A 7 -3.13 16.23 -11.91
C ALA A 7 -3.00 16.78 -10.49
N SER A 8 -3.02 18.09 -10.34
CA SER A 8 -2.94 18.76 -9.04
C SER A 8 -4.15 18.41 -8.16
N ASP A 9 -5.35 18.37 -8.75
CA ASP A 9 -6.58 18.05 -8.01
C ASP A 9 -6.57 16.61 -7.51
N VAL A 10 -6.09 15.67 -8.32
CA VAL A 10 -5.95 14.28 -7.92
C VAL A 10 -4.95 14.16 -6.77
N TYR A 11 -3.83 14.84 -6.88
CA TYR A 11 -2.79 14.83 -5.85
C TYR A 11 -3.32 15.42 -4.54
N LYS A 12 -4.05 16.52 -4.61
CA LYS A 12 -4.64 17.16 -3.42
C LYS A 12 -5.64 16.25 -2.73
N ARG A 13 -6.46 15.52 -3.50
CA ARG A 13 -7.42 14.58 -2.93
C ARG A 13 -6.73 13.43 -2.21
N GLN A 14 -5.66 12.90 -2.80
CA GLN A 14 -4.89 11.85 -2.17
C GLN A 14 -4.26 12.33 -0.87
N ALA A 15 -3.66 13.52 -0.90
CA ALA A 15 -3.05 14.12 0.29
C ALA A 15 -4.10 14.33 1.39
N TYR A 16 -5.27 14.84 1.04
CA TYR A 16 -6.34 15.03 2.00
C TYR A 16 -6.77 13.70 2.65
N ASN A 17 -7.01 12.68 1.82
CA ASN A 17 -7.49 11.38 2.31
C ASN A 17 -6.48 10.70 3.24
N PHE A 18 -5.19 10.78 2.93
CA PHE A 18 -4.18 10.09 3.73
C PHE A 18 -3.58 10.96 4.82
N GLU A 19 -3.42 12.25 4.55
CA GLU A 19 -2.78 13.18 5.50
C GLU A 19 -3.68 13.51 6.68
N PHE A 20 -4.98 13.66 6.44
CA PHE A 20 -5.96 14.05 7.46
C PHE A 20 -6.80 12.89 7.98
N ALA A 21 -6.65 11.68 7.41
CA ALA A 21 -7.33 10.51 7.93
C ALA A 21 -6.81 10.21 9.33
N ASN A 22 -7.70 9.74 10.21
CA ASN A 22 -7.24 9.40 11.55
C ASN A 22 -6.43 8.10 11.52
N THR A 23 -5.65 7.89 12.57
CA THR A 23 -4.74 6.75 12.69
C THR A 23 -5.46 5.41 12.57
N ASP A 24 -6.62 5.27 13.23
CA ASP A 24 -7.38 4.01 13.19
C ASP A 24 -7.83 3.68 11.77
N THR A 25 -8.26 4.69 11.03
CA THR A 25 -8.65 4.53 9.62
C THR A 25 -7.47 4.06 8.78
N LEU A 26 -6.29 4.65 9.00
CA LEU A 26 -5.09 4.25 8.25
C LEU A 26 -4.66 2.84 8.60
N LEU A 27 -4.71 2.44 9.86
CA LEU A 27 -4.38 1.09 10.29
C LEU A 27 -5.31 0.07 9.63
N LYS A 28 -6.60 0.38 9.61
CA LYS A 28 -7.59 -0.49 8.97
C LYS A 28 -7.38 -0.55 7.47
N SER A 29 -7.04 0.59 6.86
CA SER A 29 -6.73 0.65 5.42
C SER A 29 -5.52 -0.23 5.09
N PHE A 30 -4.50 -0.25 5.94
CA PHE A 30 -3.36 -1.13 5.76
C PHE A 30 -3.80 -2.59 5.75
N GLU A 31 -4.58 -3.01 6.74
CA GLU A 31 -5.07 -4.39 6.81
C GLU A 31 -5.91 -4.76 5.59
N ASN A 32 -6.81 -3.89 5.19
CA ASN A 32 -7.67 -4.13 4.03
C ASN A 32 -6.85 -4.27 2.76
N THR A 33 -5.86 -3.41 2.59
CA THR A 33 -4.97 -3.41 1.43
C THR A 33 -4.11 -4.68 1.41
N GLU A 34 -3.60 -5.08 2.56
CA GLU A 34 -2.83 -6.32 2.68
C GLU A 34 -3.68 -7.53 2.30
N ASN A 35 -4.89 -7.60 2.81
CA ASN A 35 -5.80 -8.70 2.51
C ASN A 35 -6.19 -8.73 1.04
N GLU A 36 -6.42 -7.57 0.45
CA GLU A 36 -6.72 -7.45 -0.98
C GLU A 36 -5.55 -7.94 -1.83
N CYS A 37 -4.33 -7.55 -1.46
CA CYS A 37 -3.13 -8.02 -2.15
C CYS A 37 -3.04 -9.55 -2.12
N LYS A 38 -3.23 -10.13 -0.94
CA LYS A 38 -3.19 -11.59 -0.78
C LYS A 38 -4.26 -12.30 -1.60
N SER A 39 -5.47 -11.73 -1.63
CA SER A 39 -6.56 -12.26 -2.43
C SER A 39 -6.24 -12.25 -3.92
N LEU A 40 -5.67 -11.16 -4.40
CA LEU A 40 -5.27 -11.03 -5.81
C LEU A 40 -4.14 -12.00 -6.17
N LEU A 41 -3.21 -12.24 -5.24
CA LEU A 41 -2.16 -13.23 -5.45
C LEU A 41 -2.74 -14.64 -5.60
N GLN A 42 -3.74 -14.97 -4.80
CA GLN A 42 -4.41 -16.26 -4.91
C GLN A 42 -5.14 -16.43 -6.25
N LYS A 43 -5.56 -15.32 -6.84
CA LYS A 43 -6.23 -15.32 -8.15
C LYS A 43 -5.24 -15.22 -9.31
N ASN A 44 -3.94 -15.25 -9.02
CA ASN A 44 -2.87 -15.13 -10.00
C ASN A 44 -2.88 -13.81 -10.78
N LEU A 45 -3.30 -12.73 -10.10
CA LEU A 45 -3.36 -11.39 -10.67
C LEU A 45 -2.21 -10.56 -10.13
N SER A 46 -1.01 -10.73 -10.73
CA SER A 46 0.22 -10.14 -10.21
C SER A 46 0.24 -8.61 -10.25
N LEU A 47 -0.19 -8.01 -11.35
CA LEU A 47 -0.13 -6.54 -11.47
C LEU A 47 -1.09 -5.84 -10.51
N PRO A 48 -2.39 -6.22 -10.41
CA PRO A 48 -3.25 -5.64 -9.39
C PRO A 48 -2.75 -5.90 -7.97
N ALA A 49 -2.19 -7.07 -7.71
CA ALA A 49 -1.62 -7.39 -6.41
C ALA A 49 -0.46 -6.46 -6.07
N TYR A 50 0.39 -6.18 -7.04
CA TYR A 50 1.52 -5.27 -6.86
C TYR A 50 1.04 -3.85 -6.56
N ASP A 51 -0.01 -3.39 -7.23
CA ASP A 51 -0.62 -2.08 -6.94
C ASP A 51 -1.05 -2.01 -5.47
N GLN A 52 -1.66 -3.07 -4.94
CA GLN A 52 -2.05 -3.11 -3.53
C GLN A 52 -0.84 -3.13 -2.61
N CYS A 53 0.22 -3.81 -3.00
CA CYS A 53 1.47 -3.82 -2.24
C CYS A 53 2.06 -2.42 -2.12
N LEU A 54 2.10 -1.67 -3.22
CA LEU A 54 2.57 -0.29 -3.22
C LEU A 54 1.69 0.60 -2.34
N LYS A 55 0.38 0.39 -2.40
CA LYS A 55 -0.56 1.14 -1.56
C LYS A 55 -0.34 0.85 -0.08
N ALA A 56 -0.11 -0.41 0.29
CA ALA A 56 0.19 -0.78 1.67
C ALA A 56 1.47 -0.10 2.14
N SER A 57 2.49 -0.10 1.31
CA SER A 57 3.76 0.56 1.61
C SER A 57 3.57 2.06 1.84
N HIS A 58 2.76 2.70 1.00
CA HIS A 58 2.46 4.12 1.13
C HIS A 58 1.74 4.42 2.45
N ILE A 59 0.74 3.62 2.79
CA ILE A 59 -0.01 3.77 4.04
C ILE A 59 0.94 3.62 5.24
N PHE A 60 1.82 2.62 5.19
CA PHE A 60 2.82 2.43 6.25
C PHE A 60 3.71 3.66 6.40
N ASN A 61 4.19 4.23 5.30
CA ASN A 61 5.03 5.42 5.36
C ASN A 61 4.31 6.59 6.02
N LEU A 62 3.02 6.74 5.76
CA LEU A 62 2.22 7.79 6.40
C LEU A 62 2.08 7.54 7.91
N LEU A 63 1.83 6.30 8.31
CA LEU A 63 1.73 5.95 9.73
C LEU A 63 3.06 6.17 10.44
N ASP A 64 4.15 5.78 9.81
CA ASP A 64 5.50 5.96 10.35
C ASP A 64 5.83 7.45 10.52
N ALA A 65 5.49 8.26 9.51
CA ALA A 65 5.71 9.71 9.56
C ALA A 65 4.93 10.39 10.67
N ARG A 66 3.78 9.85 11.03
CA ARG A 66 2.96 10.37 12.14
C ARG A 66 3.48 9.94 13.51
N GLY A 67 4.47 9.05 13.55
CA GLY A 67 5.06 8.61 14.80
C GLY A 67 4.17 7.71 15.64
N VAL A 68 3.16 7.07 15.03
CA VAL A 68 2.22 6.21 15.74
C VAL A 68 2.65 4.74 15.75
N ILE A 69 3.75 4.42 15.08
CA ILE A 69 4.28 3.06 15.01
C ILE A 69 5.55 2.98 15.85
N GLY A 70 5.55 2.08 16.83
CA GLY A 70 6.72 1.83 17.65
C GLY A 70 7.81 1.09 16.90
N VAL A 71 9.02 1.08 17.46
CA VAL A 71 10.20 0.46 16.83
C VAL A 71 9.95 -1.02 16.52
N ALA A 72 9.42 -1.77 17.49
CA ALA A 72 9.15 -3.19 17.32
C ALA A 72 8.05 -3.42 16.27
N GLU A 73 6.99 -2.62 16.31
CA GLU A 73 5.89 -2.71 15.37
C GLU A 73 6.34 -2.40 13.94
N ARG A 74 7.27 -1.44 13.82
CA ARG A 74 7.81 -1.03 12.52
C ARG A 74 8.43 -2.22 11.78
N THR A 75 9.22 -3.01 12.48
CA THR A 75 9.84 -4.20 11.90
C THR A 75 8.79 -5.18 11.40
N GLY A 76 7.72 -5.36 12.16
CA GLY A 76 6.60 -6.22 11.77
C GLY A 76 5.92 -5.76 10.50
N TYR A 77 5.64 -4.46 10.38
CA TYR A 77 5.02 -3.90 9.19
C TYR A 77 5.92 -4.05 7.96
N ILE A 78 7.20 -3.79 8.13
CA ILE A 78 8.17 -3.93 7.02
C ILE A 78 8.19 -5.38 6.54
N THR A 79 8.20 -6.34 7.46
CA THR A 79 8.16 -7.76 7.12
C THR A 79 6.90 -8.12 6.34
N ARG A 80 5.74 -7.61 6.77
CA ARG A 80 4.47 -7.85 6.09
C ARG A 80 4.50 -7.32 4.65
N ILE A 81 5.02 -6.11 4.46
CA ILE A 81 5.13 -5.51 3.11
C ILE A 81 6.10 -6.33 2.25
N ARG A 82 7.23 -6.75 2.81
CA ARG A 82 8.19 -7.59 2.08
C ARG A 82 7.59 -8.91 1.64
N GLU A 83 6.77 -9.53 2.48
CA GLU A 83 6.10 -10.77 2.12
C GLU A 83 5.13 -10.56 0.96
N LEU A 84 4.40 -9.45 0.95
CA LEU A 84 3.53 -9.11 -0.17
C LEU A 84 4.35 -8.91 -1.45
N ALA A 85 5.45 -8.18 -1.37
CA ALA A 85 6.32 -7.92 -2.51
C ALA A 85 6.93 -9.21 -3.06
N LYS A 86 7.35 -10.12 -2.17
CA LYS A 86 7.88 -11.43 -2.57
C LYS A 86 6.82 -12.23 -3.31
N GLY A 87 5.59 -12.24 -2.81
CA GLY A 87 4.49 -12.93 -3.47
C GLY A 87 4.22 -12.39 -4.86
N CYS A 88 4.23 -11.06 -5.01
CA CYS A 88 4.03 -10.42 -6.30
C CYS A 88 5.16 -10.76 -7.27
N GLY A 89 6.41 -10.70 -6.79
CA GLY A 89 7.57 -11.02 -7.63
C GLY A 89 7.59 -12.47 -8.08
N ALA A 90 7.29 -13.39 -7.16
CA ALA A 90 7.24 -14.81 -7.47
C ALA A 90 6.17 -15.11 -8.52
N LEU A 91 4.99 -14.51 -8.35
CA LEU A 91 3.90 -14.71 -9.31
C LEU A 91 4.24 -14.12 -10.67
N TRP A 92 4.86 -12.95 -10.70
CA TRP A 92 5.30 -12.30 -11.93
C TRP A 92 6.29 -13.20 -12.69
N LEU A 93 7.32 -13.71 -12.01
CA LEU A 93 8.30 -14.59 -12.62
C LEU A 93 7.66 -15.88 -13.13
N SER A 94 6.74 -16.43 -12.37
CA SER A 94 6.00 -17.63 -12.77
C SER A 94 5.21 -17.40 -14.06
N SER A 95 4.61 -16.23 -14.21
CA SER A 95 3.80 -15.90 -15.39
C SER A 95 4.65 -15.66 -16.64
N GLN A 96 5.95 -15.37 -16.47
CA GLN A 96 6.87 -15.14 -17.59
C GLN A 96 7.44 -16.45 -18.16
N SER A 97 7.42 -17.50 -17.39
CA SER A 97 7.88 -18.81 -17.84
C SER A 97 6.75 -19.61 -18.46
#